data_15c341164522df5ec43865074e9e96b7
#
_entry.id   15c341164522df5ec43865074e9e96b7
#
_cell.length_a   1.000
_cell.length_b   1.000
_cell.length_c   1.000
_cell.angle_alpha   90.00
_cell.angle_beta   90.00
_cell.angle_gamma   90.00
#
_symmetry.space_group_name_H-M   'P 1'
#
loop_
_entity.id
_entity.type
_entity.pdbx_description
1 polymer ?
#
loop_
_entity_poly.entity_id
_entity_poly.type
_entity_poly.pdbx_seq_one_letter_code
_entity_poly.pdbx_strand_id
1 'polypeptide(L)'
;MRNNQKTTMMMKMMRDFEASASSPTLLKSHHRFYSSPAKESASASSSSLQRHFERELPVDFEKKGTGGRSSYSGITAAVFGSTGFLGRYVVNHLAKNGSRVLVPTRCSENHRQHLKPMGDLGQIVQFDYSMRDDEAIKYAVERANVVINMVGREWETRNFSFEDVHRDFPRRLAEACKESSSVKRLIHVSALGADVNAKSKYYRTKAEGDEEVRRIFPRATIVKPAKLIGVEDRFLNVFAEHASKFPFVPLTGLGESKHQPVSVDDVAIAISQMPYDEETVGKEYVLAGEKTFTMEELAKLTVDAGRFRSARVAYIPKFVYKLLSAPHEFLLNRVPFPLPTPKGLTRSFVDAQDADYVKKPNELGFKELGMTPAKMDGITIDYLRSYRSGGYLTNPLAKKENFHEEARVPLR
;
A
#
# COMPACT_ATOMS: atom_id res chain seq x y z
N MET A 1 -10.37 -12.63 49.59
CA MET A 1 -11.59 -11.97 49.01
C MET A 1 -11.33 -11.02 47.83
N ARG A 2 -10.07 -10.62 47.53
CA ARG A 2 -9.78 -9.70 46.39
C ARG A 2 -9.68 -10.36 44.99
N ASN A 3 -9.52 -11.67 44.90
CA ASN A 3 -9.39 -12.36 43.59
C ASN A 3 -10.72 -12.67 42.89
N ASN A 4 -11.82 -12.80 43.62
CA ASN A 4 -13.13 -13.10 43.01
C ASN A 4 -13.76 -11.90 42.31
N GLN A 5 -13.45 -10.66 42.74
CA GLN A 5 -13.99 -9.47 42.09
C GLN A 5 -13.44 -9.22 40.68
N LYS A 6 -12.15 -9.55 40.45
CA LYS A 6 -11.52 -9.39 39.12
C LYS A 6 -12.06 -10.37 38.09
N THR A 7 -12.34 -11.61 38.51
CA THR A 7 -12.92 -12.65 37.63
C THR A 7 -14.35 -12.32 37.25
N THR A 8 -15.14 -11.78 38.18
CA THR A 8 -16.52 -11.37 37.94
C THR A 8 -16.61 -10.15 36.99
N MET A 9 -15.68 -9.22 37.11
CA MET A 9 -15.59 -8.03 36.24
C MET A 9 -15.19 -8.41 34.80
N MET A 10 -14.31 -9.38 34.64
CA MET A 10 -13.88 -9.88 33.33
C MET A 10 -14.99 -10.67 32.62
N MET A 11 -15.76 -11.46 33.35
CA MET A 11 -16.95 -12.16 32.82
C MET A 11 -18.09 -11.19 32.46
N LYS A 12 -18.24 -10.09 33.19
CA LYS A 12 -19.23 -9.07 32.84
C LYS A 12 -18.85 -8.31 31.57
N MET A 13 -17.57 -7.96 31.38
CA MET A 13 -17.08 -7.37 30.13
C MET A 13 -17.24 -8.27 28.92
N MET A 14 -17.08 -9.59 29.06
CA MET A 14 -17.34 -10.55 27.98
C MET A 14 -18.83 -10.64 27.62
N ARG A 15 -19.73 -10.62 28.59
CA ARG A 15 -21.17 -10.59 28.32
C ARG A 15 -21.68 -9.30 27.68
N ASP A 16 -21.12 -8.16 28.07
CA ASP A 16 -21.48 -6.87 27.48
C ASP A 16 -20.98 -6.74 26.02
N PHE A 17 -19.91 -7.48 25.67
CA PHE A 17 -19.43 -7.59 24.29
C PHE A 17 -20.36 -8.47 23.42
N GLU A 18 -20.93 -9.56 23.96
CA GLU A 18 -21.88 -10.40 23.23
C GLU A 18 -23.26 -9.72 23.10
N ALA A 19 -23.69 -8.92 24.07
CA ALA A 19 -24.96 -8.20 24.02
C ALA A 19 -24.97 -7.02 23.03
N SER A 20 -23.81 -6.47 22.70
CA SER A 20 -23.64 -5.42 21.68
C SER A 20 -23.72 -5.94 20.24
N ALA A 21 -23.67 -7.26 20.05
CA ALA A 21 -23.71 -7.91 18.73
C ALA A 21 -25.11 -8.27 18.24
N SER A 22 -26.17 -8.04 19.05
CA SER A 22 -27.54 -8.43 18.72
C SER A 22 -28.50 -7.25 18.74
N SER A 23 -28.47 -6.42 17.70
CA SER A 23 -29.57 -5.54 17.35
C SER A 23 -29.81 -5.59 15.84
N PRO A 24 -30.92 -6.14 15.38
CA PRO A 24 -31.23 -6.18 13.95
C PRO A 24 -31.94 -4.90 13.55
N THR A 25 -31.21 -3.95 12.96
CA THR A 25 -31.87 -2.86 12.23
C THR A 25 -31.84 -3.19 10.75
N LEU A 26 -33.01 -3.48 10.23
CA LEU A 26 -33.35 -3.74 8.84
C LEU A 26 -32.76 -2.68 7.90
N LEU A 27 -31.80 -3.07 7.09
CA LEU A 27 -31.55 -2.46 5.80
C LEU A 27 -31.41 -3.60 4.79
N LYS A 28 -32.51 -3.87 4.08
CA LYS A 28 -32.55 -4.73 2.91
C LYS A 28 -31.68 -4.10 1.82
N SER A 29 -30.43 -4.47 1.74
CA SER A 29 -29.61 -4.34 0.53
C SER A 29 -29.50 -5.73 -0.10
N HIS A 30 -30.02 -5.86 -1.30
CA HIS A 30 -29.93 -7.05 -2.12
C HIS A 30 -28.47 -7.46 -2.35
N HIS A 31 -27.94 -8.34 -1.54
CA HIS A 31 -26.76 -9.12 -1.89
C HIS A 31 -27.18 -10.23 -2.85
N ARG A 32 -27.05 -9.96 -4.15
CA ARG A 32 -26.97 -11.03 -5.15
C ARG A 32 -25.70 -11.82 -4.88
N PHE A 33 -25.86 -13.04 -4.42
CA PHE A 33 -24.82 -14.06 -4.45
C PHE A 33 -24.40 -14.26 -5.91
N TYR A 34 -23.18 -13.89 -6.25
CA TYR A 34 -22.55 -14.32 -7.49
C TYR A 34 -22.10 -15.77 -7.30
N SER A 35 -23.00 -16.71 -7.63
CA SER A 35 -22.63 -18.03 -8.11
C SER A 35 -21.89 -17.83 -9.43
N SER A 36 -20.69 -18.38 -9.59
CA SER A 36 -19.94 -18.39 -10.84
C SER A 36 -20.84 -18.86 -11.99
N PRO A 37 -21.12 -18.05 -12.99
CA PRO A 37 -21.64 -18.58 -14.24
C PRO A 37 -20.48 -19.19 -15.01
N ALA A 38 -20.71 -20.40 -15.48
CA ALA A 38 -19.85 -21.16 -16.35
C ALA A 38 -19.52 -20.38 -17.64
N LYS A 39 -18.35 -20.65 -18.14
CA LYS A 39 -17.69 -20.46 -19.44
C LYS A 39 -18.34 -19.62 -20.59
N GLU A 40 -19.61 -19.28 -20.54
CA GLU A 40 -20.29 -18.48 -21.60
C GLU A 40 -20.13 -16.96 -21.46
N SER A 41 -19.74 -16.45 -20.29
CA SER A 41 -19.57 -15.01 -20.07
C SER A 41 -18.19 -14.47 -20.48
N ALA A 42 -17.21 -15.35 -20.71
CA ALA A 42 -15.85 -14.93 -21.10
C ALA A 42 -15.79 -14.39 -22.53
N SER A 43 -16.61 -14.94 -23.46
CA SER A 43 -16.63 -14.49 -24.86
C SER A 43 -17.36 -13.14 -25.05
N ALA A 44 -18.39 -12.87 -24.23
CA ALA A 44 -19.11 -11.59 -24.28
C ALA A 44 -18.32 -10.42 -23.65
N SER A 45 -17.53 -10.70 -22.63
CA SER A 45 -16.67 -9.68 -22.00
C SER A 45 -15.48 -9.30 -22.89
N SER A 46 -14.89 -10.25 -23.62
CA SER A 46 -13.81 -9.98 -24.56
C SER A 46 -14.28 -9.13 -25.74
N SER A 47 -15.49 -9.38 -26.27
CA SER A 47 -16.04 -8.60 -27.38
C SER A 47 -16.45 -7.17 -27.00
N SER A 48 -16.86 -6.93 -25.75
CA SER A 48 -17.14 -5.58 -25.24
C SER A 48 -15.86 -4.81 -24.92
N LEU A 49 -14.83 -5.48 -24.46
CA LEU A 49 -13.49 -4.94 -24.26
C LEU A 49 -12.82 -4.61 -25.59
N GLN A 50 -12.92 -5.47 -26.60
CA GLN A 50 -12.41 -5.20 -27.95
C GLN A 50 -13.05 -3.95 -28.57
N ARG A 51 -14.36 -3.76 -28.51
CA ARG A 51 -15.05 -2.58 -29.04
C ARG A 51 -14.66 -1.25 -28.35
N HIS A 52 -14.19 -1.28 -27.11
CA HIS A 52 -13.73 -0.08 -26.41
C HIS A 52 -12.31 0.34 -26.83
N PHE A 53 -11.54 -0.59 -27.41
CA PHE A 53 -10.13 -0.42 -27.76
C PHE A 53 -9.86 -0.38 -29.28
N GLU A 54 -10.84 -0.63 -30.14
CA GLU A 54 -10.72 -0.57 -31.61
C GLU A 54 -10.52 0.87 -32.15
N ARG A 55 -10.53 1.90 -31.28
CA ARG A 55 -9.92 3.17 -31.62
C ARG A 55 -8.41 3.00 -31.57
N GLU A 56 -7.83 2.94 -32.75
CA GLU A 56 -6.40 2.84 -33.01
C GLU A 56 -5.57 3.62 -31.99
N LEU A 57 -4.77 2.90 -31.20
CA LEU A 57 -3.73 3.52 -30.40
C LEU A 57 -2.69 4.06 -31.40
N PRO A 58 -2.41 5.37 -31.43
CA PRO A 58 -1.31 5.84 -32.23
C PRO A 58 -0.02 5.17 -31.76
N VAL A 59 0.64 4.48 -32.68
CA VAL A 59 1.89 3.73 -32.42
C VAL A 59 3.08 4.67 -32.21
N ASP A 60 2.93 5.95 -32.53
CA ASP A 60 3.99 6.94 -32.46
C ASP A 60 4.01 7.65 -31.10
N PHE A 61 5.12 7.47 -30.41
CA PHE A 61 5.42 8.06 -29.09
C PHE A 61 5.83 9.52 -29.15
N GLU A 62 5.36 10.30 -30.10
CA GLU A 62 5.65 11.70 -30.17
C GLU A 62 4.90 12.47 -29.07
N LYS A 63 5.68 13.15 -28.25
CA LYS A 63 5.16 14.05 -27.23
C LYS A 63 4.41 15.20 -27.92
N LYS A 64 3.09 15.35 -27.63
CA LYS A 64 2.23 16.38 -28.18
C LYS A 64 1.73 17.30 -27.08
N GLY A 65 1.79 18.63 -27.31
CA GLY A 65 1.34 19.64 -26.37
C GLY A 65 2.45 20.21 -25.49
N THR A 66 2.09 21.22 -24.71
CA THR A 66 3.02 22.02 -23.88
C THR A 66 3.34 21.38 -22.52
N GLY A 67 2.77 20.22 -22.21
CA GLY A 67 2.86 19.54 -20.93
C GLY A 67 1.54 19.62 -20.14
N GLY A 68 1.49 18.87 -19.03
CA GLY A 68 0.32 18.78 -18.16
C GLY A 68 -0.70 17.71 -18.57
N ARG A 69 -1.81 17.65 -17.85
CA ARG A 69 -2.81 16.57 -17.94
C ARG A 69 -3.42 16.41 -19.33
N SER A 70 -3.72 17.51 -20.00
CA SER A 70 -4.37 17.51 -21.34
C SER A 70 -3.36 17.38 -22.50
N SER A 71 -2.07 17.21 -22.22
CA SER A 71 -1.04 16.93 -23.21
C SER A 71 -0.83 15.42 -23.37
N TYR A 72 -0.15 15.01 -24.42
CA TYR A 72 0.24 13.62 -24.63
C TYR A 72 1.75 13.46 -24.45
N SER A 73 2.16 12.71 -23.44
CA SER A 73 3.56 12.51 -23.09
C SER A 73 4.30 11.47 -23.94
N GLY A 74 3.58 10.74 -24.79
CA GLY A 74 4.12 9.59 -25.51
C GLY A 74 4.18 8.30 -24.66
N ILE A 75 3.77 8.35 -23.40
CA ILE A 75 3.77 7.17 -22.51
C ILE A 75 2.36 6.62 -22.39
N THR A 76 2.25 5.32 -22.63
CA THR A 76 1.10 4.50 -22.27
C THR A 76 1.57 3.50 -21.22
N ALA A 77 1.19 3.74 -19.96
CA ALA A 77 1.63 2.93 -18.84
C ALA A 77 0.57 1.93 -18.41
N ALA A 78 0.90 0.63 -18.35
CA ALA A 78 0.07 -0.38 -17.70
C ALA A 78 0.49 -0.47 -16.22
N VAL A 79 -0.43 -0.08 -15.31
CA VAL A 79 -0.17 0.04 -13.88
C VAL A 79 -0.90 -1.05 -13.11
N PHE A 80 -0.17 -2.11 -12.78
CA PHE A 80 -0.68 -3.21 -11.95
C PHE A 80 -0.61 -2.83 -10.48
N GLY A 81 -1.71 -3.03 -9.74
CA GLY A 81 -1.80 -2.60 -8.33
C GLY A 81 -2.22 -1.13 -8.14
N SER A 82 -2.79 -0.51 -9.16
CA SER A 82 -3.23 0.89 -9.21
C SER A 82 -4.24 1.30 -8.14
N THR A 83 -5.09 0.38 -7.66
CA THR A 83 -6.08 0.63 -6.59
C THR A 83 -5.48 0.58 -5.18
N GLY A 84 -4.21 0.19 -5.07
CA GLY A 84 -3.46 0.17 -3.80
C GLY A 84 -3.07 1.56 -3.32
N PHE A 85 -2.49 1.63 -2.11
CA PHE A 85 -2.05 2.88 -1.49
C PHE A 85 -1.08 3.67 -2.38
N LEU A 86 0.06 3.09 -2.76
CA LEU A 86 1.02 3.74 -3.67
C LEU A 86 0.43 3.93 -5.09
N GLY A 87 -0.32 2.93 -5.56
CA GLY A 87 -0.83 2.90 -6.93
C GLY A 87 -1.66 4.10 -7.33
N ARG A 88 -2.53 4.59 -6.45
CA ARG A 88 -3.37 5.76 -6.71
C ARG A 88 -2.56 7.04 -6.92
N TYR A 89 -1.48 7.23 -6.15
CA TYR A 89 -0.59 8.38 -6.30
C TYR A 89 0.19 8.30 -7.61
N VAL A 90 0.72 7.12 -7.97
CA VAL A 90 1.43 6.91 -9.23
C VAL A 90 0.51 7.16 -10.44
N VAL A 91 -0.73 6.67 -10.43
CA VAL A 91 -1.72 6.93 -11.48
C VAL A 91 -1.99 8.43 -11.59
N ASN A 92 -2.15 9.13 -10.47
CA ASN A 92 -2.38 10.59 -10.46
C ASN A 92 -1.20 11.36 -11.07
N HIS A 93 0.06 11.03 -10.70
CA HIS A 93 1.25 11.70 -11.25
C HIS A 93 1.46 11.38 -12.73
N LEU A 94 1.27 10.13 -13.17
CA LEU A 94 1.34 9.78 -14.59
C LEU A 94 0.28 10.53 -15.41
N ALA A 95 -0.95 10.60 -14.90
CA ALA A 95 -2.02 11.35 -15.56
C ALA A 95 -1.74 12.86 -15.60
N LYS A 96 -1.21 13.46 -14.53
CA LYS A 96 -0.79 14.87 -14.50
C LYS A 96 0.29 15.18 -15.55
N ASN A 97 1.16 14.20 -15.84
CA ASN A 97 2.21 14.33 -16.84
C ASN A 97 1.71 14.09 -18.29
N GLY A 98 0.40 13.89 -18.48
CA GLY A 98 -0.18 13.63 -19.79
C GLY A 98 0.02 12.19 -20.30
N SER A 99 0.37 11.25 -19.45
CA SER A 99 0.50 9.84 -19.82
C SER A 99 -0.86 9.15 -19.85
N ARG A 100 -1.06 8.27 -20.83
CA ARG A 100 -2.20 7.36 -20.83
C ARG A 100 -1.95 6.23 -19.84
N VAL A 101 -2.96 5.92 -19.01
CA VAL A 101 -2.81 4.92 -17.96
C VAL A 101 -3.82 3.80 -18.14
N LEU A 102 -3.31 2.60 -18.39
CA LEU A 102 -4.09 1.37 -18.40
C LEU A 102 -4.10 0.81 -16.98
N VAL A 103 -5.30 0.58 -16.46
CA VAL A 103 -5.55 0.16 -15.08
C VAL A 103 -6.19 -1.23 -15.06
N PRO A 104 -5.39 -2.31 -15.16
CA PRO A 104 -5.89 -3.64 -14.91
C PRO A 104 -6.21 -3.80 -13.42
N THR A 105 -7.45 -4.18 -13.10
CA THR A 105 -7.90 -4.28 -11.71
C THR A 105 -8.84 -5.46 -11.48
N ARG A 106 -8.79 -6.02 -10.27
CA ARG A 106 -9.68 -7.08 -9.78
C ARG A 106 -10.85 -6.55 -8.98
N CYS A 107 -10.80 -5.26 -8.63
CA CYS A 107 -11.80 -4.64 -7.79
C CYS A 107 -13.09 -4.35 -8.56
N SER A 108 -14.23 -4.41 -7.85
CA SER A 108 -15.51 -3.97 -8.40
C SER A 108 -15.43 -2.50 -8.84
N GLU A 109 -16.32 -2.10 -9.74
CA GLU A 109 -16.33 -0.76 -10.30
C GLU A 109 -16.37 0.34 -9.22
N ASN A 110 -17.14 0.15 -8.17
CA ASN A 110 -17.25 1.11 -7.05
C ASN A 110 -15.90 1.39 -6.37
N HIS A 111 -15.04 0.37 -6.23
CA HIS A 111 -13.74 0.52 -5.58
C HIS A 111 -12.66 1.16 -6.47
N ARG A 112 -12.89 1.27 -7.78
CA ARG A 112 -11.95 1.87 -8.73
C ARG A 112 -12.38 3.23 -9.28
N GLN A 113 -13.61 3.68 -8.95
CA GLN A 113 -14.16 4.96 -9.43
C GLN A 113 -13.28 6.17 -9.10
N HIS A 114 -12.62 6.15 -7.95
CA HIS A 114 -11.73 7.21 -7.50
C HIS A 114 -10.53 7.49 -8.44
N LEU A 115 -10.18 6.54 -9.31
CA LEU A 115 -9.10 6.71 -10.28
C LEU A 115 -9.55 7.51 -11.52
N LYS A 116 -10.84 7.42 -11.91
CA LYS A 116 -11.37 8.09 -13.12
C LYS A 116 -11.10 9.62 -13.13
N PRO A 117 -11.37 10.37 -12.04
CA PRO A 117 -11.17 11.82 -12.02
C PRO A 117 -9.70 12.27 -11.96
N MET A 118 -8.74 11.34 -11.84
CA MET A 118 -7.31 11.67 -11.78
C MET A 118 -6.74 12.06 -13.14
N GLY A 119 -7.42 11.72 -14.25
CA GLY A 119 -7.02 12.07 -15.62
C GLY A 119 -8.16 12.69 -16.42
N ASP A 120 -7.86 13.09 -17.65
CA ASP A 120 -8.83 13.56 -18.64
C ASP A 120 -9.65 12.38 -19.21
N LEU A 121 -10.69 12.71 -19.98
CA LEU A 121 -11.56 11.72 -20.62
C LEU A 121 -10.75 10.79 -21.54
N GLY A 122 -10.83 9.46 -21.26
CA GLY A 122 -10.11 8.46 -22.04
C GLY A 122 -8.63 8.30 -21.71
N GLN A 123 -8.08 9.13 -20.83
CA GLN A 123 -6.69 9.00 -20.40
C GLN A 123 -6.48 7.83 -19.46
N ILE A 124 -7.45 7.57 -18.55
CA ILE A 124 -7.41 6.43 -17.63
C ILE A 124 -8.40 5.38 -18.11
N VAL A 125 -7.86 4.24 -18.52
CA VAL A 125 -8.63 3.12 -19.05
C VAL A 125 -8.60 1.97 -18.07
N GLN A 126 -9.75 1.65 -17.50
CA GLN A 126 -9.92 0.60 -16.49
C GLN A 126 -10.53 -0.66 -17.12
N PHE A 127 -9.99 -1.83 -16.82
CA PHE A 127 -10.56 -3.11 -17.23
C PHE A 127 -10.30 -4.19 -16.18
N ASP A 128 -11.11 -5.22 -16.22
CA ASP A 128 -11.02 -6.34 -15.30
C ASP A 128 -9.93 -7.32 -15.73
N TYR A 129 -9.13 -7.78 -14.77
CA TYR A 129 -8.14 -8.83 -14.99
C TYR A 129 -8.04 -9.76 -13.77
N SER A 130 -7.45 -10.93 -13.96
CA SER A 130 -7.06 -11.82 -12.88
C SER A 130 -5.55 -12.02 -12.89
N MET A 131 -4.93 -12.13 -11.71
CA MET A 131 -3.47 -12.41 -11.60
C MET A 131 -3.08 -13.79 -12.15
N ARG A 132 -4.05 -14.69 -12.35
CA ARG A 132 -3.86 -16.05 -12.89
C ARG A 132 -4.24 -16.16 -14.36
N ASP A 133 -4.67 -15.07 -14.97
CA ASP A 133 -5.09 -14.99 -16.36
C ASP A 133 -3.96 -14.36 -17.19
N ASP A 134 -3.19 -15.22 -17.86
CA ASP A 134 -2.06 -14.80 -18.67
C ASP A 134 -2.49 -14.02 -19.93
N GLU A 135 -3.70 -14.32 -20.48
CA GLU A 135 -4.24 -13.60 -21.63
C GLU A 135 -4.58 -12.15 -21.26
N ALA A 136 -5.21 -11.95 -20.10
CA ALA A 136 -5.50 -10.60 -19.60
C ALA A 136 -4.23 -9.80 -19.28
N ILE A 137 -3.18 -10.47 -18.78
CA ILE A 137 -1.88 -9.84 -18.55
C ILE A 137 -1.25 -9.42 -19.90
N LYS A 138 -1.18 -10.33 -20.87
CA LYS A 138 -0.65 -10.06 -22.22
C LYS A 138 -1.42 -8.92 -22.90
N TYR A 139 -2.74 -8.94 -22.80
CA TYR A 139 -3.59 -7.88 -23.34
C TYR A 139 -3.23 -6.49 -22.81
N ALA A 140 -2.96 -6.37 -21.50
CA ALA A 140 -2.54 -5.11 -20.90
C ALA A 140 -1.14 -4.69 -21.34
N VAL A 141 -0.22 -5.64 -21.41
CA VAL A 141 1.19 -5.44 -21.71
C VAL A 141 1.40 -5.03 -23.17
N GLU A 142 0.73 -5.67 -24.12
CA GLU A 142 0.82 -5.37 -25.55
C GLU A 142 0.40 -3.94 -25.91
N ARG A 143 -0.48 -3.35 -25.10
CA ARG A 143 -1.01 -1.98 -25.30
C ARG A 143 -0.25 -0.91 -24.55
N ALA A 144 0.81 -1.29 -23.86
CA ALA A 144 1.64 -0.39 -23.07
C ALA A 144 3.07 -0.34 -23.58
N ASN A 145 3.72 0.81 -23.44
CA ASN A 145 5.16 0.94 -23.63
C ASN A 145 5.93 0.96 -22.33
N VAL A 146 5.23 1.22 -21.22
CA VAL A 146 5.75 1.17 -19.86
C VAL A 146 4.86 0.27 -19.02
N VAL A 147 5.45 -0.64 -18.28
CA VAL A 147 4.73 -1.51 -17.36
C VAL A 147 5.24 -1.22 -15.94
N ILE A 148 4.31 -0.96 -15.02
CA ILE A 148 4.63 -0.70 -13.62
C ILE A 148 3.93 -1.74 -12.75
N ASN A 149 4.71 -2.54 -12.04
CA ASN A 149 4.20 -3.54 -11.11
C ASN A 149 4.32 -3.07 -9.66
N MET A 150 3.18 -2.77 -9.06
CA MET A 150 3.06 -2.41 -7.63
C MET A 150 2.17 -3.40 -6.88
N VAL A 151 1.94 -4.60 -7.45
CA VAL A 151 1.14 -5.62 -6.79
C VAL A 151 1.89 -6.17 -5.59
N GLY A 152 1.25 -6.13 -4.44
CA GLY A 152 1.78 -6.66 -3.20
C GLY A 152 0.70 -6.85 -2.15
N ARG A 153 0.95 -7.71 -1.18
CA ARG A 153 0.09 -7.95 -0.01
C ARG A 153 0.94 -8.09 1.23
N GLU A 154 0.39 -7.66 2.35
CA GLU A 154 1.05 -7.74 3.66
C GLU A 154 0.64 -8.97 4.48
N TRP A 155 -0.34 -9.75 4.00
CA TRP A 155 -0.85 -10.98 4.62
C TRP A 155 -1.30 -11.97 3.57
N GLU A 156 -1.27 -13.24 3.92
CA GLU A 156 -1.78 -14.33 3.10
C GLU A 156 -3.28 -14.51 3.28
N THR A 157 -3.90 -15.11 2.29
CA THR A 157 -5.32 -15.53 2.32
C THR A 157 -5.43 -16.92 1.71
N ARG A 158 -6.57 -17.60 1.93
CA ARG A 158 -6.84 -18.90 1.29
C ARG A 158 -6.58 -18.91 -0.21
N ASN A 159 -6.88 -17.81 -0.91
CA ASN A 159 -6.82 -17.75 -2.37
C ASN A 159 -5.45 -17.31 -2.91
N PHE A 160 -4.65 -16.62 -2.12
CA PHE A 160 -3.37 -16.06 -2.55
C PHE A 160 -2.35 -16.15 -1.43
N SER A 161 -1.29 -16.90 -1.66
CA SER A 161 -0.09 -16.93 -0.83
C SER A 161 0.84 -15.76 -1.12
N PHE A 162 1.89 -15.59 -0.33
CA PHE A 162 2.94 -14.60 -0.63
C PHE A 162 3.69 -14.97 -1.91
N GLU A 163 3.94 -16.25 -2.15
CA GLU A 163 4.62 -16.73 -3.34
C GLU A 163 3.82 -16.40 -4.61
N ASP A 164 2.50 -16.64 -4.61
CA ASP A 164 1.63 -16.31 -5.75
C ASP A 164 1.72 -14.83 -6.14
N VAL A 165 1.81 -13.94 -5.13
CA VAL A 165 1.72 -12.48 -5.33
C VAL A 165 3.08 -11.83 -5.56
N HIS A 166 4.11 -12.26 -4.83
CA HIS A 166 5.40 -11.58 -4.81
C HIS A 166 6.45 -12.22 -5.73
N ARG A 167 6.31 -13.51 -6.07
CA ARG A 167 7.23 -14.24 -6.94
C ARG A 167 6.58 -14.62 -8.28
N ASP A 168 5.47 -15.36 -8.23
CA ASP A 168 4.90 -15.96 -9.44
C ASP A 168 4.24 -14.92 -10.36
N PHE A 169 3.51 -13.96 -9.79
CA PHE A 169 2.91 -12.89 -10.59
C PHE A 169 3.96 -11.97 -11.24
N PRO A 170 4.97 -11.43 -10.52
CA PRO A 170 6.05 -10.66 -11.14
C PRO A 170 6.80 -11.44 -12.24
N ARG A 171 7.02 -12.75 -12.05
CA ARG A 171 7.63 -13.61 -13.04
C ARG A 171 6.80 -13.66 -14.33
N ARG A 172 5.51 -13.97 -14.24
CA ARG A 172 4.59 -14.00 -15.40
C ARG A 172 4.52 -12.66 -16.12
N LEU A 173 4.47 -11.58 -15.35
CA LEU A 173 4.45 -10.23 -15.91
C LEU A 173 5.75 -9.90 -16.66
N ALA A 174 6.90 -10.28 -16.11
CA ALA A 174 8.19 -10.09 -16.77
C ALA A 174 8.31 -10.94 -18.04
N GLU A 175 7.79 -12.19 -18.04
CA GLU A 175 7.70 -13.05 -19.22
C GLU A 175 6.83 -12.38 -20.31
N ALA A 176 5.65 -11.88 -19.96
CA ALA A 176 4.79 -11.16 -20.90
C ALA A 176 5.45 -9.89 -21.45
N CYS A 177 6.17 -9.13 -20.61
CA CYS A 177 6.92 -7.96 -21.07
C CYS A 177 8.07 -8.31 -22.02
N LYS A 178 8.73 -9.46 -21.81
CA LYS A 178 9.80 -9.95 -22.68
C LYS A 178 9.29 -10.41 -24.04
N GLU A 179 8.11 -11.04 -24.06
CA GLU A 179 7.46 -11.49 -25.31
C GLU A 179 6.92 -10.31 -26.13
N SER A 180 6.55 -9.22 -25.49
CA SER A 180 5.96 -8.07 -26.14
C SER A 180 7.03 -7.14 -26.74
N SER A 181 6.87 -6.79 -28.03
CA SER A 181 7.73 -5.81 -28.71
C SER A 181 7.39 -4.36 -28.35
N SER A 182 6.21 -4.08 -27.78
CA SER A 182 5.77 -2.73 -27.44
C SER A 182 6.40 -2.20 -26.16
N VAL A 183 6.74 -3.09 -25.20
CA VAL A 183 7.25 -2.71 -23.88
C VAL A 183 8.72 -2.29 -23.94
N LYS A 184 8.97 -1.03 -23.64
CA LYS A 184 10.32 -0.47 -23.54
C LYS A 184 10.87 -0.50 -22.10
N ARG A 185 9.97 -0.37 -21.11
CA ARG A 185 10.32 -0.20 -19.69
C ARG A 185 9.46 -1.07 -18.80
N LEU A 186 10.10 -1.77 -17.87
CA LEU A 186 9.44 -2.46 -16.76
C LEU A 186 9.98 -1.88 -15.45
N ILE A 187 9.08 -1.37 -14.61
CA ILE A 187 9.38 -0.88 -13.27
C ILE A 187 8.71 -1.80 -12.27
N HIS A 188 9.50 -2.44 -11.42
CA HIS A 188 9.02 -3.36 -10.38
C HIS A 188 9.20 -2.78 -9.00
N VAL A 189 8.12 -2.69 -8.22
CA VAL A 189 8.15 -2.14 -6.86
C VAL A 189 8.21 -3.28 -5.84
N SER A 190 9.36 -3.36 -5.20
CA SER A 190 9.68 -4.29 -4.13
C SER A 190 9.48 -3.65 -2.74
N ALA A 191 10.37 -3.85 -1.80
CA ALA A 191 10.40 -3.20 -0.50
C ALA A 191 11.84 -3.11 0.04
N LEU A 192 12.15 -2.05 0.78
CA LEU A 192 13.39 -1.98 1.55
C LEU A 192 13.42 -3.12 2.57
N GLY A 193 14.51 -3.87 2.59
CA GLY A 193 14.66 -5.07 3.42
C GLY A 193 14.27 -6.37 2.71
N ALA A 194 13.93 -6.33 1.41
CA ALA A 194 13.81 -7.54 0.61
C ALA A 194 15.18 -8.25 0.52
N ASP A 195 15.27 -9.40 1.19
CA ASP A 195 16.44 -10.25 1.26
C ASP A 195 15.99 -11.72 1.28
N VAL A 196 16.67 -12.56 0.50
CA VAL A 196 16.38 -14.00 0.41
C VAL A 196 16.56 -14.70 1.77
N ASN A 197 17.48 -14.18 2.60
CA ASN A 197 17.76 -14.69 3.95
C ASN A 197 16.91 -14.04 5.05
N ALA A 198 15.93 -13.18 4.70
CA ALA A 198 15.09 -12.51 5.67
C ALA A 198 14.29 -13.52 6.51
N LYS A 199 14.16 -13.26 7.82
CA LYS A 199 13.33 -14.06 8.72
C LYS A 199 11.85 -14.00 8.33
N SER A 200 11.38 -12.83 7.90
CA SER A 200 10.01 -12.62 7.46
C SER A 200 9.77 -13.23 6.09
N LYS A 201 8.77 -14.09 5.97
CA LYS A 201 8.34 -14.69 4.70
C LYS A 201 8.00 -13.63 3.64
N TYR A 202 7.40 -12.50 4.07
CA TYR A 202 7.07 -11.37 3.21
C TYR A 202 8.30 -10.82 2.47
N TYR A 203 9.38 -10.51 3.18
CA TYR A 203 10.58 -9.94 2.57
C TYR A 203 11.36 -10.94 1.73
N ARG A 204 11.37 -12.22 2.16
CA ARG A 204 12.01 -13.30 1.40
C ARG A 204 11.33 -13.50 0.05
N THR A 205 10.00 -13.62 0.03
CA THR A 205 9.26 -13.80 -1.24
C THR A 205 9.34 -12.58 -2.15
N LYS A 206 9.46 -11.37 -1.59
CA LYS A 206 9.74 -10.17 -2.39
C LYS A 206 11.11 -10.21 -3.05
N ALA A 207 12.15 -10.63 -2.31
CA ALA A 207 13.48 -10.79 -2.87
C ALA A 207 13.53 -11.84 -3.98
N GLU A 208 12.87 -13.00 -3.78
CA GLU A 208 12.72 -14.02 -4.82
C GLU A 208 12.06 -13.45 -6.09
N GLY A 209 11.03 -12.60 -5.93
CA GLY A 209 10.38 -11.91 -7.04
C GLY A 209 11.31 -10.94 -7.77
N ASP A 210 12.12 -10.18 -7.03
CA ASP A 210 13.12 -9.26 -7.60
C ASP A 210 14.14 -10.02 -8.45
N GLU A 211 14.62 -11.17 -7.98
CA GLU A 211 15.56 -12.03 -8.69
C GLU A 211 14.94 -12.60 -9.99
N GLU A 212 13.68 -13.08 -9.92
CA GLU A 212 12.98 -13.59 -11.09
C GLU A 212 12.76 -12.50 -12.15
N VAL A 213 12.32 -11.31 -11.75
CA VAL A 213 12.13 -10.18 -12.66
C VAL A 213 13.46 -9.82 -13.33
N ARG A 214 14.55 -9.74 -12.56
CA ARG A 214 15.88 -9.39 -13.07
C ARG A 214 16.43 -10.46 -14.02
N ARG A 215 16.18 -11.73 -13.74
CA ARG A 215 16.59 -12.86 -14.59
C ARG A 215 15.89 -12.85 -15.94
N ILE A 216 14.56 -12.55 -15.98
CA ILE A 216 13.74 -12.61 -17.20
C ILE A 216 13.88 -11.33 -18.03
N PHE A 217 13.85 -10.17 -17.35
CA PHE A 217 13.92 -8.85 -17.97
C PHE A 217 15.04 -8.01 -17.33
N PRO A 218 16.33 -8.20 -17.71
CA PRO A 218 17.49 -7.53 -17.07
C PRO A 218 17.44 -6.00 -17.13
N ARG A 219 16.68 -5.42 -18.06
CA ARG A 219 16.45 -3.97 -18.18
C ARG A 219 15.40 -3.44 -17.21
N ALA A 220 14.82 -4.27 -16.37
CA ALA A 220 13.84 -3.83 -15.36
C ALA A 220 14.49 -2.90 -14.33
N THR A 221 13.79 -1.81 -14.02
CA THR A 221 14.13 -0.95 -12.88
C THR A 221 13.44 -1.47 -11.64
N ILE A 222 14.20 -1.77 -10.58
CA ILE A 222 13.66 -2.26 -9.31
C ILE A 222 13.65 -1.10 -8.32
N VAL A 223 12.48 -0.83 -7.74
CA VAL A 223 12.29 0.21 -6.74
C VAL A 223 11.99 -0.42 -5.40
N LYS A 224 12.81 -0.15 -4.39
CA LYS A 224 12.68 -0.63 -3.01
C LYS A 224 12.32 0.52 -2.07
N PRO A 225 11.02 0.85 -1.95
CA PRO A 225 10.61 1.90 -1.03
C PRO A 225 10.74 1.44 0.43
N ALA A 226 11.08 2.38 1.30
CA ALA A 226 10.95 2.23 2.74
C ALA A 226 9.47 2.20 3.16
N LYS A 227 9.19 2.20 4.46
CA LYS A 227 7.81 2.30 4.95
C LYS A 227 7.16 3.59 4.47
N LEU A 228 6.09 3.44 3.69
CA LEU A 228 5.33 4.55 3.12
C LEU A 228 4.43 5.18 4.18
N ILE A 229 4.44 6.51 4.25
CA ILE A 229 3.55 7.30 5.09
C ILE A 229 2.66 8.21 4.23
N GLY A 230 1.44 8.46 4.68
CA GLY A 230 0.46 9.30 4.00
C GLY A 230 -0.94 9.10 4.54
N VAL A 231 -1.92 9.75 3.93
CA VAL A 231 -3.30 9.81 4.44
C VAL A 231 -3.92 8.43 4.65
N GLU A 232 -3.69 7.50 3.73
CA GLU A 232 -4.26 6.13 3.79
C GLU A 232 -3.22 5.08 4.17
N ASP A 233 -2.14 5.45 4.86
CA ASP A 233 -1.12 4.50 5.26
C ASP A 233 -1.68 3.43 6.22
N ARG A 234 -1.00 2.31 6.27
CA ARG A 234 -1.29 1.21 7.20
C ARG A 234 -0.22 1.07 8.27
N PHE A 235 0.55 2.13 8.49
CA PHE A 235 1.66 2.15 9.41
C PHE A 235 1.38 3.07 10.60
N LEU A 236 1.45 4.38 10.44
CA LEU A 236 1.19 5.32 11.53
C LEU A 236 -0.30 5.45 11.85
N ASN A 237 -1.18 5.31 10.86
CA ASN A 237 -2.62 5.25 11.11
C ASN A 237 -3.03 4.08 12.02
N VAL A 238 -2.32 2.95 11.99
CA VAL A 238 -2.57 1.85 12.92
C VAL A 238 -2.25 2.26 14.36
N PHE A 239 -1.15 2.98 14.58
CA PHE A 239 -0.82 3.51 15.89
C PHE A 239 -1.84 4.55 16.36
N ALA A 240 -2.24 5.48 15.49
CA ALA A 240 -3.25 6.48 15.78
C ALA A 240 -4.61 5.86 16.12
N GLU A 241 -5.03 4.83 15.37
CA GLU A 241 -6.27 4.11 15.64
C GLU A 241 -6.23 3.38 16.98
N HIS A 242 -5.12 2.75 17.34
CA HIS A 242 -4.95 2.13 18.65
C HIS A 242 -4.98 3.18 19.77
N ALA A 243 -4.24 4.28 19.60
CA ALA A 243 -4.23 5.38 20.57
C ALA A 243 -5.60 6.05 20.76
N SER A 244 -6.43 6.07 19.73
CA SER A 244 -7.79 6.61 19.80
C SER A 244 -8.79 5.71 20.54
N LYS A 245 -8.59 4.38 20.44
CA LYS A 245 -9.51 3.38 21.01
C LYS A 245 -9.06 2.84 22.37
N PHE A 246 -7.75 2.79 22.60
CA PHE A 246 -7.14 2.21 23.80
C PHE A 246 -6.18 3.20 24.45
N PRO A 247 -5.97 3.13 25.77
CA PRO A 247 -5.01 3.99 26.47
C PRO A 247 -3.55 3.59 26.23
N PHE A 248 -3.29 2.75 25.22
CA PHE A 248 -1.93 2.31 24.88
C PHE A 248 -1.79 1.98 23.39
N VAL A 249 -0.56 2.16 22.88
CA VAL A 249 -0.12 1.73 21.56
C VAL A 249 0.77 0.50 21.72
N PRO A 250 0.37 -0.68 21.22
CA PRO A 250 1.16 -1.88 21.37
C PRO A 250 2.38 -1.86 20.45
N LEU A 251 3.57 -2.06 21.00
CA LEU A 251 4.78 -2.34 20.25
C LEU A 251 5.27 -3.75 20.52
N THR A 252 5.81 -4.41 19.50
CA THR A 252 6.44 -5.72 19.64
C THR A 252 7.90 -5.57 20.06
N GLY A 253 8.31 -6.37 21.05
CA GLY A 253 9.66 -6.28 21.61
C GLY A 253 9.90 -4.95 22.30
N LEU A 254 11.11 -4.39 22.13
CA LEU A 254 11.51 -3.10 22.74
C LEU A 254 11.32 -1.90 21.80
N GLY A 255 10.85 -2.14 20.55
CA GLY A 255 10.65 -1.06 19.58
C GLY A 255 11.94 -0.40 19.06
N GLU A 256 13.07 -1.09 19.17
CA GLU A 256 14.41 -0.57 18.81
C GLU A 256 14.70 -0.62 17.30
N SER A 257 13.92 -1.38 16.52
CA SER A 257 14.12 -1.50 15.07
C SER A 257 14.08 -0.14 14.37
N LYS A 258 15.07 0.10 13.49
CA LYS A 258 15.28 1.37 12.82
C LYS A 258 14.59 1.39 11.48
N HIS A 259 13.91 2.49 11.20
CA HIS A 259 13.16 2.71 9.97
C HIS A 259 13.46 4.10 9.40
N GLN A 260 13.36 4.23 8.08
CA GLN A 260 13.43 5.52 7.36
C GLN A 260 12.13 5.76 6.59
N PRO A 261 11.04 6.12 7.26
CA PRO A 261 9.76 6.36 6.59
C PRO A 261 9.87 7.42 5.50
N VAL A 262 9.12 7.25 4.43
CA VAL A 262 9.13 8.12 3.26
C VAL A 262 7.70 8.46 2.84
N SER A 263 7.50 9.68 2.32
CA SER A 263 6.21 10.10 1.75
C SER A 263 5.81 9.22 0.57
N VAL A 264 4.57 8.78 0.54
CA VAL A 264 4.01 8.07 -0.60
C VAL A 264 4.03 8.92 -1.87
N ASP A 265 3.84 10.23 -1.73
CA ASP A 265 3.84 11.17 -2.86
C ASP A 265 5.22 11.30 -3.50
N ASP A 266 6.29 11.41 -2.71
CA ASP A 266 7.67 11.47 -3.21
C ASP A 266 8.04 10.21 -3.98
N VAL A 267 7.67 9.03 -3.45
CA VAL A 267 7.92 7.75 -4.13
C VAL A 267 7.11 7.66 -5.42
N ALA A 268 5.88 8.14 -5.42
CA ALA A 268 5.03 8.16 -6.61
C ALA A 268 5.57 9.11 -7.70
N ILE A 269 6.07 10.29 -7.31
CA ILE A 269 6.76 11.22 -8.22
C ILE A 269 7.98 10.53 -8.83
N ALA A 270 8.85 9.93 -8.00
CA ALA A 270 10.03 9.23 -8.47
C ALA A 270 9.67 8.14 -9.50
N ILE A 271 8.70 7.27 -9.18
CA ILE A 271 8.26 6.20 -10.09
C ILE A 271 7.67 6.78 -11.39
N SER A 272 6.94 7.88 -11.32
CA SER A 272 6.33 8.51 -12.51
C SER A 272 7.34 9.21 -13.42
N GLN A 273 8.52 9.57 -12.91
CA GLN A 273 9.62 10.19 -13.66
C GLN A 273 10.55 9.16 -14.30
N MET A 274 10.75 8.00 -13.67
CA MET A 274 11.63 6.93 -14.18
C MET A 274 11.41 6.53 -15.64
N PRO A 275 10.16 6.50 -16.18
CA PRO A 275 9.94 6.20 -17.60
C PRO A 275 10.62 7.17 -18.57
N TYR A 276 10.85 8.40 -18.15
CA TYR A 276 11.46 9.46 -18.98
C TYR A 276 12.99 9.49 -18.87
N ASP A 277 13.55 8.79 -17.88
CA ASP A 277 14.98 8.79 -17.60
C ASP A 277 15.59 7.42 -17.96
N GLU A 278 16.36 7.40 -19.05
CA GLU A 278 17.02 6.20 -19.53
C GLU A 278 18.15 5.71 -18.60
N GLU A 279 18.72 6.58 -17.77
CA GLU A 279 19.76 6.20 -16.83
C GLU A 279 19.23 5.26 -15.74
N THR A 280 17.92 5.20 -15.53
CA THR A 280 17.29 4.33 -14.54
C THR A 280 17.14 2.87 -15.00
N VAL A 281 17.40 2.57 -16.28
CA VAL A 281 17.25 1.24 -16.86
C VAL A 281 18.16 0.22 -16.19
N GLY A 282 17.59 -0.91 -15.76
CA GLY A 282 18.34 -2.04 -15.17
C GLY A 282 18.95 -1.77 -13.80
N LYS A 283 18.65 -0.59 -13.20
CA LYS A 283 19.17 -0.22 -11.89
C LYS A 283 18.18 -0.50 -10.78
N GLU A 284 18.69 -0.52 -9.55
CA GLU A 284 17.93 -0.67 -8.33
C GLU A 284 17.98 0.63 -7.51
N TYR A 285 16.81 1.12 -7.09
CA TYR A 285 16.68 2.34 -6.32
C TYR A 285 16.04 2.06 -4.97
N VAL A 286 16.70 2.48 -3.89
CA VAL A 286 16.18 2.43 -2.52
C VAL A 286 15.65 3.81 -2.17
N LEU A 287 14.32 3.94 -2.10
CA LEU A 287 13.64 5.19 -1.81
C LEU A 287 13.29 5.26 -0.32
N ALA A 288 14.12 5.94 0.45
CA ALA A 288 13.99 6.08 1.89
C ALA A 288 14.04 7.56 2.32
N GLY A 289 13.40 7.87 3.45
CA GLY A 289 13.46 9.22 4.04
C GLY A 289 14.85 9.59 4.55
N GLU A 290 15.08 10.87 4.80
CA GLU A 290 16.39 11.36 5.26
C GLU A 290 16.72 10.93 6.70
N LYS A 291 15.71 10.92 7.59
CA LYS A 291 15.89 10.63 9.02
C LYS A 291 15.58 9.19 9.34
N THR A 292 16.41 8.62 10.20
CA THR A 292 16.18 7.30 10.80
C THR A 292 15.46 7.46 12.12
N PHE A 293 14.41 6.67 12.31
CA PHE A 293 13.61 6.63 13.53
C PHE A 293 13.54 5.22 14.06
N THR A 294 13.47 5.07 15.38
CA THR A 294 13.09 3.81 15.99
C THR A 294 11.56 3.63 15.95
N MET A 295 11.10 2.40 16.05
CA MET A 295 9.66 2.12 16.08
C MET A 295 8.98 2.80 17.27
N GLU A 296 9.70 2.90 18.40
CA GLU A 296 9.23 3.61 19.59
C GLU A 296 9.08 5.11 19.33
N GLU A 297 10.06 5.74 18.68
CA GLU A 297 9.99 7.17 18.33
C GLU A 297 8.82 7.45 17.38
N LEU A 298 8.56 6.55 16.42
CA LEU A 298 7.43 6.66 15.49
C LEU A 298 6.08 6.55 16.22
N ALA A 299 5.97 5.63 17.17
CA ALA A 299 4.76 5.50 17.99
C ALA A 299 4.54 6.75 18.86
N LYS A 300 5.60 7.27 19.52
CA LYS A 300 5.55 8.52 20.31
C LYS A 300 5.16 9.71 19.44
N LEU A 301 5.79 9.86 18.26
CA LEU A 301 5.47 10.91 17.30
C LEU A 301 4.00 10.85 16.88
N THR A 302 3.44 9.65 16.69
CA THR A 302 2.03 9.48 16.34
C THR A 302 1.11 9.90 17.49
N VAL A 303 1.46 9.53 18.73
CA VAL A 303 0.71 9.92 19.94
C VAL A 303 0.73 11.44 20.10
N ASP A 304 1.89 12.07 19.93
CA ASP A 304 2.05 13.52 20.01
C ASP A 304 1.30 14.25 18.89
N ALA A 305 1.45 13.78 17.63
CA ALA A 305 0.76 14.36 16.47
C ALA A 305 -0.76 14.29 16.60
N GLY A 306 -1.28 13.15 17.11
CA GLY A 306 -2.71 12.94 17.37
C GLY A 306 -3.22 13.60 18.65
N ARG A 307 -2.35 14.16 19.51
CA ARG A 307 -2.68 14.74 20.83
C ARG A 307 -3.41 13.76 21.75
N PHE A 308 -3.02 12.48 21.76
CA PHE A 308 -3.64 11.48 22.63
C PHE A 308 -3.08 11.55 24.06
N ARG A 309 -3.79 12.26 24.96
CA ARG A 309 -3.31 12.55 26.33
C ARG A 309 -3.12 11.31 27.22
N SER A 310 -3.91 10.26 27.01
CA SER A 310 -3.90 9.05 27.84
C SER A 310 -3.16 7.87 27.22
N ALA A 311 -2.81 7.95 25.95
CA ALA A 311 -2.17 6.84 25.26
C ALA A 311 -0.68 6.76 25.62
N ARG A 312 -0.25 5.57 26.05
CA ARG A 312 1.15 5.25 26.34
C ARG A 312 1.63 4.12 25.43
N VAL A 313 2.92 4.06 25.19
CA VAL A 313 3.53 2.93 24.50
C VAL A 313 3.58 1.73 25.45
N ALA A 314 3.07 0.58 25.00
CA ALA A 314 3.08 -0.68 25.72
C ALA A 314 3.90 -1.71 24.97
N TYR A 315 4.90 -2.28 25.62
CA TYR A 315 5.77 -3.30 25.01
C TYR A 315 5.18 -4.68 25.23
N ILE A 316 4.91 -5.39 24.14
CA ILE A 316 4.36 -6.74 24.16
C ILE A 316 5.43 -7.73 23.72
N PRO A 317 5.75 -8.76 24.52
CA PRO A 317 6.69 -9.80 24.10
C PRO A 317 6.24 -10.45 22.78
N LYS A 318 7.20 -10.69 21.86
CA LYS A 318 6.94 -11.20 20.53
C LYS A 318 6.16 -12.52 20.51
N PHE A 319 6.43 -13.42 21.48
CA PHE A 319 5.73 -14.70 21.58
C PHE A 319 4.24 -14.52 21.89
N VAL A 320 3.89 -13.55 22.75
CA VAL A 320 2.49 -13.20 23.08
C VAL A 320 1.78 -12.65 21.86
N TYR A 321 2.45 -11.77 21.13
CA TYR A 321 1.90 -11.19 19.91
C TYR A 321 1.66 -12.23 18.83
N LYS A 322 2.62 -13.15 18.61
CA LYS A 322 2.47 -14.28 17.69
C LYS A 322 1.34 -15.23 18.10
N LEU A 323 1.15 -15.46 19.39
CA LEU A 323 0.05 -16.27 19.91
C LEU A 323 -1.31 -15.62 19.66
N LEU A 324 -1.41 -14.30 19.88
CA LEU A 324 -2.63 -13.53 19.62
C LEU A 324 -2.96 -13.42 18.11
N SER A 325 -1.96 -13.41 17.25
CA SER A 325 -2.14 -13.35 15.79
C SER A 325 -2.56 -14.68 15.17
N ALA A 326 -2.22 -15.81 15.82
CA ALA A 326 -2.42 -17.15 15.30
C ALA A 326 -3.88 -17.49 14.91
N PRO A 327 -4.90 -17.23 15.75
CA PRO A 327 -6.29 -17.55 15.41
C PRO A 327 -6.80 -16.70 14.24
N HIS A 328 -6.39 -15.45 14.15
CA HIS A 328 -6.78 -14.58 13.05
C HIS A 328 -6.16 -15.00 11.71
N GLU A 329 -4.88 -15.36 11.69
CA GLU A 329 -4.21 -15.89 10.49
C GLU A 329 -4.80 -17.26 10.07
N PHE A 330 -5.09 -18.11 11.04
CA PHE A 330 -5.75 -19.39 10.76
C PHE A 330 -7.10 -19.16 10.07
N LEU A 331 -7.88 -18.18 10.56
CA LEU A 331 -9.17 -17.84 10.00
C LEU A 331 -9.02 -17.28 8.57
N LEU A 332 -8.06 -16.37 8.33
CA LEU A 332 -7.75 -15.80 7.01
C LEU A 332 -7.41 -16.86 5.97
N ASN A 333 -6.72 -17.93 6.38
CA ASN A 333 -6.28 -19.01 5.50
C ASN A 333 -7.35 -20.08 5.26
N ARG A 334 -8.40 -20.14 6.08
CA ARG A 334 -9.45 -21.17 5.98
C ARG A 334 -10.75 -20.66 5.42
N VAL A 335 -11.11 -19.42 5.70
CA VAL A 335 -12.43 -18.88 5.39
C VAL A 335 -12.48 -18.39 3.93
N PRO A 336 -13.54 -18.76 3.14
CA PRO A 336 -13.66 -18.40 1.72
C PRO A 336 -14.19 -16.98 1.48
N PHE A 337 -14.68 -16.30 2.49
CA PHE A 337 -15.21 -14.93 2.38
C PHE A 337 -14.20 -13.91 2.92
N PRO A 338 -14.27 -12.65 2.45
CA PRO A 338 -13.33 -11.60 2.86
C PRO A 338 -13.52 -11.28 4.35
N LEU A 339 -12.46 -11.49 5.13
CA LEU A 339 -12.39 -11.09 6.52
C LEU A 339 -11.82 -9.65 6.64
N PRO A 340 -12.08 -8.96 7.76
CA PRO A 340 -11.45 -7.67 8.04
C PRO A 340 -9.93 -7.75 7.90
N THR A 341 -9.33 -6.71 7.36
CA THR A 341 -7.86 -6.65 7.16
C THR A 341 -7.13 -6.74 8.50
N PRO A 342 -6.10 -7.59 8.64
CA PRO A 342 -5.31 -7.66 9.85
C PRO A 342 -4.46 -6.40 9.99
N LYS A 343 -4.85 -5.51 10.90
CA LYS A 343 -4.13 -4.27 11.16
C LYS A 343 -2.89 -4.55 12.01
N GLY A 344 -1.78 -4.92 11.36
CA GLY A 344 -0.52 -5.23 12.04
C GLY A 344 -0.48 -6.52 12.86
N LEU A 345 -1.54 -7.34 12.83
CA LEU A 345 -1.66 -8.59 13.59
C LEU A 345 -1.34 -9.81 12.74
N THR A 346 -0.11 -9.91 12.22
CA THR A 346 0.37 -11.09 11.49
C THR A 346 1.75 -11.51 11.99
N ARG A 347 2.03 -12.83 11.95
CA ARG A 347 3.35 -13.36 12.33
C ARG A 347 4.46 -12.76 11.46
N SER A 348 4.21 -12.64 10.16
CA SER A 348 5.16 -12.07 9.21
C SER A 348 5.49 -10.61 9.53
N PHE A 349 4.52 -9.83 10.03
CA PHE A 349 4.72 -8.48 10.52
C PHE A 349 5.61 -8.44 11.77
N VAL A 350 5.39 -9.36 12.73
CA VAL A 350 6.23 -9.47 13.94
C VAL A 350 7.67 -9.83 13.59
N ASP A 351 7.86 -10.79 12.67
CA ASP A 351 9.19 -11.20 12.22
C ASP A 351 9.89 -10.08 11.45
N ALA A 352 9.14 -9.23 10.77
CA ALA A 352 9.65 -8.05 10.09
C ALA A 352 10.19 -6.97 11.04
N GLN A 353 9.74 -6.94 12.30
CA GLN A 353 10.21 -5.96 13.28
C GLN A 353 11.55 -6.30 13.94
N ASP A 354 12.17 -7.42 13.56
CA ASP A 354 13.48 -7.83 14.09
C ASP A 354 14.65 -7.23 13.32
N ALA A 355 14.42 -6.62 12.17
CA ALA A 355 15.45 -6.09 11.30
C ALA A 355 15.39 -4.57 11.20
N ASP A 356 16.54 -3.97 10.99
CA ASP A 356 16.65 -2.56 10.66
C ASP A 356 16.42 -2.35 9.15
N TYR A 357 15.56 -1.40 8.82
CA TYR A 357 15.20 -1.02 7.46
C TYR A 357 15.75 0.37 7.15
N VAL A 358 17.08 0.42 6.98
CA VAL A 358 17.85 1.65 6.72
C VAL A 358 18.57 1.51 5.41
N LYS A 359 18.53 2.56 4.57
CA LYS A 359 19.25 2.62 3.31
C LYS A 359 20.75 2.58 3.57
N LYS A 360 21.47 1.73 2.81
CA LYS A 360 22.94 1.65 2.85
C LYS A 360 23.56 2.81 2.05
N PRO A 361 24.77 3.26 2.42
CA PRO A 361 25.41 4.39 1.74
C PRO A 361 25.64 4.19 0.24
N ASN A 362 25.87 2.95 -0.19
CA ASN A 362 26.19 2.61 -1.58
C ASN A 362 24.95 2.34 -2.46
N GLU A 363 23.73 2.43 -1.90
CA GLU A 363 22.50 2.21 -2.66
C GLU A 363 22.06 3.50 -3.33
N LEU A 364 21.58 3.41 -4.58
CA LEU A 364 20.99 4.54 -5.30
C LEU A 364 19.68 4.96 -4.62
N GLY A 365 19.32 6.24 -4.66
CA GLY A 365 18.10 6.73 -4.04
C GLY A 365 17.58 8.02 -4.67
N PHE A 366 16.94 8.87 -3.88
CA PHE A 366 16.37 10.11 -4.35
C PHE A 366 17.41 11.10 -4.92
N LYS A 367 18.63 11.13 -4.36
CA LYS A 367 19.69 12.05 -4.81
C LYS A 367 20.08 11.81 -6.25
N GLU A 368 20.20 10.54 -6.65
CA GLU A 368 20.56 10.13 -8.00
C GLU A 368 19.42 10.39 -9.01
N LEU A 369 18.19 10.55 -8.52
CA LEU A 369 17.04 11.00 -9.31
C LEU A 369 16.87 12.53 -9.32
N GLY A 370 17.80 13.28 -8.71
CA GLY A 370 17.73 14.72 -8.59
C GLY A 370 16.61 15.22 -7.66
N MET A 371 16.14 14.38 -6.75
CA MET A 371 15.03 14.65 -5.85
C MET A 371 15.47 14.70 -4.39
N THR A 372 14.78 15.52 -3.60
CA THR A 372 14.93 15.55 -2.13
C THR A 372 13.61 15.11 -1.51
N PRO A 373 13.60 14.07 -0.65
CA PRO A 373 12.38 13.61 -0.01
C PRO A 373 11.86 14.64 0.99
N ALA A 374 10.56 14.75 1.10
CA ALA A 374 9.89 15.66 2.02
C ALA A 374 10.17 15.26 3.48
N LYS A 375 10.24 16.28 4.35
CA LYS A 375 10.45 16.05 5.79
C LYS A 375 9.21 15.45 6.44
N MET A 376 9.42 14.42 7.23
CA MET A 376 8.35 13.64 7.86
C MET A 376 7.49 14.49 8.82
N ASP A 377 8.09 15.44 9.53
CA ASP A 377 7.40 16.20 10.61
C ASP A 377 6.16 16.97 10.10
N GLY A 378 6.20 17.53 8.89
CA GLY A 378 5.05 18.22 8.28
C GLY A 378 3.95 17.24 7.84
N ILE A 379 4.35 16.20 7.14
CA ILE A 379 3.42 15.23 6.54
C ILE A 379 2.59 14.51 7.62
N THR A 380 3.24 14.07 8.71
CA THR A 380 2.56 13.34 9.79
C THR A 380 1.50 14.18 10.50
N ILE A 381 1.76 15.48 10.69
CA ILE A 381 0.78 16.37 11.32
C ILE A 381 -0.46 16.52 10.43
N ASP A 382 -0.29 16.63 9.12
CA ASP A 382 -1.37 16.91 8.19
C ASP A 382 -2.47 15.85 8.23
N TYR A 383 -2.13 14.56 8.21
CA TYR A 383 -3.16 13.53 8.17
C TYR A 383 -3.51 12.96 9.55
N LEU A 384 -2.57 12.87 10.50
CA LEU A 384 -2.85 12.39 11.87
C LEU A 384 -3.69 13.39 12.68
N ARG A 385 -3.75 14.64 12.25
CA ARG A 385 -4.64 15.65 12.80
C ARG A 385 -6.11 15.25 12.77
N SER A 386 -6.54 14.42 11.82
CA SER A 386 -7.90 13.90 11.73
C SER A 386 -8.33 13.11 12.98
N TYR A 387 -7.39 12.53 13.71
CA TYR A 387 -7.63 11.79 14.95
C TYR A 387 -7.74 12.66 16.20
N ARG A 388 -7.44 13.97 16.11
CA ARG A 388 -7.55 14.89 17.23
C ARG A 388 -9.00 15.14 17.64
N SER A 389 -9.24 15.35 18.92
CA SER A 389 -10.53 15.91 19.38
C SER A 389 -10.73 17.29 18.72
N GLY A 390 -11.84 17.49 17.99
CA GLY A 390 -12.08 18.67 17.16
C GLY A 390 -11.51 18.57 15.73
N GLY A 391 -10.77 17.54 15.40
CA GLY A 391 -10.30 17.24 14.05
C GLY A 391 -9.55 18.40 13.38
N TYR A 392 -9.97 18.75 12.17
CA TYR A 392 -9.37 19.83 11.39
C TYR A 392 -9.65 21.27 11.91
N LEU A 393 -10.54 21.41 12.88
CA LEU A 393 -10.83 22.71 13.49
C LEU A 393 -9.71 23.18 14.43
N THR A 394 -8.80 22.32 14.84
CA THR A 394 -7.65 22.71 15.68
C THR A 394 -6.51 23.27 14.84
N ASN A 395 -5.92 24.41 15.25
CA ASN A 395 -4.80 25.02 14.55
C ASN A 395 -3.58 24.08 14.47
N PRO A 396 -3.09 23.68 13.27
CA PRO A 396 -1.93 22.79 13.14
C PRO A 396 -0.61 23.44 13.54
N LEU A 397 -0.54 24.77 13.44
CA LEU A 397 0.67 25.57 13.64
C LEU A 397 0.84 26.09 15.07
N ALA A 398 -0.03 25.70 16.01
CA ALA A 398 0.15 26.06 17.42
C ALA A 398 1.50 25.50 17.90
N LYS A 399 2.43 26.41 18.23
CA LYS A 399 3.78 26.07 18.69
C LYS A 399 3.73 25.11 19.88
N LYS A 400 4.71 24.20 19.97
CA LYS A 400 4.85 23.25 21.10
C LYS A 400 4.78 23.91 22.49
N GLU A 401 5.21 25.17 22.58
CA GLU A 401 5.22 25.97 23.80
C GLU A 401 3.83 26.19 24.40
N ASN A 402 2.79 26.27 23.57
CA ASN A 402 1.41 26.51 24.01
C ASN A 402 0.68 25.21 24.44
N PHE A 403 1.24 24.02 24.14
CA PHE A 403 0.61 22.73 24.47
C PHE A 403 0.45 22.50 25.98
N HIS A 404 1.35 23.06 26.80
CA HIS A 404 1.29 22.92 28.24
C HIS A 404 0.35 23.94 28.94
N GLU A 405 0.10 25.08 28.29
CA GLU A 405 -0.79 26.12 28.85
C GLU A 405 -2.27 25.85 28.55
N GLU A 406 -2.62 25.45 27.29
CA GLU A 406 -4.00 25.09 26.95
C GLU A 406 -4.52 23.86 27.75
N ALA A 407 -3.60 23.00 28.21
CA ALA A 407 -3.93 21.84 29.03
C ALA A 407 -4.37 22.20 30.47
N ARG A 408 -4.22 23.47 30.91
CA ARG A 408 -4.53 23.94 32.27
C ARG A 408 -5.88 24.65 32.37
N VAL A 409 -6.66 24.77 31.31
CA VAL A 409 -8.02 25.34 31.39
C VAL A 409 -8.91 24.31 32.09
N PRO A 410 -9.36 24.56 33.33
CA PRO A 410 -10.28 23.68 34.03
C PRO A 410 -11.62 23.71 33.30
N LEU A 411 -12.15 22.54 33.01
CA LEU A 411 -13.54 22.38 32.57
C LEU A 411 -14.46 22.95 33.66
N ARG A 412 -15.12 24.05 33.36
CA ARG A 412 -16.25 24.55 34.15
C ARG A 412 -17.51 23.75 33.77
#